data_e56e5ecca1046d13288020ed73cce11e
#
_entry.id   e56e5ecca1046d13288020ed73cce11e
#
_cell.length_a   1.000
_cell.length_b   1.000
_cell.length_c   1.000
_cell.angle_alpha   90.00
_cell.angle_beta   90.00
_cell.angle_gamma   90.00
#
_symmetry.space_group_name_H-M   'P 1'
#
loop_
_entity.id
_entity.type
_entity.pdbx_description
1 polymer ?
#
loop_
_entity_poly.entity_id
_entity_poly.type
_entity_poly.pdbx_seq_one_letter_code
_entity_poly.pdbx_strand_id
1 'polypeptide(L)'
;MKTNNRRKAPLGQGGVGHSVGLVAFDADDTLWDCQGAFCAVEHALAELLSPYAEADEILRVLAATERRNMPLTGYGAKAFTLSMVEAAVGVSRGRVGGEEIGEVLRLGRRLMELPATPLPGVEATLRRVREVVSCPVVVFTKGELRDQEGKMDRSGLRRWFDDVVTVDDKTDESYRQLCLRYATTVDRLFMVGNSFRSDIDPVLRQGGWAAYVPYHTPVRDKK
;
A
#
# COMPACT_ATOMS: atom_id res chain seq x y z
N MET A 1 -40.37 -9.08 -36.80
CA MET A 1 -39.81 -9.65 -35.56
C MET A 1 -38.64 -10.52 -35.90
N LYS A 2 -37.40 -10.03 -35.70
CA LYS A 2 -36.16 -10.82 -35.90
C LYS A 2 -35.52 -11.02 -34.51
N THR A 3 -35.62 -12.22 -34.02
CA THR A 3 -35.01 -12.66 -32.77
C THR A 3 -33.51 -12.82 -32.95
N ASN A 4 -32.76 -11.99 -32.22
CA ASN A 4 -31.30 -11.95 -32.23
C ASN A 4 -30.77 -13.00 -31.27
N ASN A 5 -30.46 -14.18 -31.77
CA ASN A 5 -29.93 -15.31 -31.00
C ASN A 5 -28.39 -15.14 -30.87
N ARG A 6 -27.90 -14.44 -29.85
CA ARG A 6 -26.46 -14.40 -29.53
C ARG A 6 -26.05 -15.74 -28.94
N ARG A 7 -25.49 -16.59 -29.76
CA ARG A 7 -24.78 -17.82 -29.33
C ARG A 7 -23.61 -17.40 -28.42
N LYS A 8 -23.63 -17.88 -27.17
CA LYS A 8 -22.46 -17.88 -26.31
C LYS A 8 -21.37 -18.73 -26.97
N ALA A 9 -20.22 -18.13 -27.27
CA ALA A 9 -19.05 -18.86 -27.69
C ALA A 9 -18.60 -19.81 -26.56
N PRO A 10 -18.20 -21.04 -26.84
CA PRO A 10 -17.64 -21.94 -25.83
C PRO A 10 -16.29 -21.37 -25.38
N LEU A 11 -16.05 -21.31 -24.08
CA LEU A 11 -14.75 -21.07 -23.50
C LEU A 11 -13.78 -22.12 -24.03
N GLY A 12 -12.77 -21.67 -24.78
CA GLY A 12 -11.81 -22.55 -25.47
C GLY A 12 -11.05 -23.42 -24.45
N GLN A 13 -11.16 -24.72 -24.62
CA GLN A 13 -10.20 -25.70 -24.12
C GLN A 13 -8.93 -25.55 -24.95
N GLY A 14 -7.86 -25.04 -24.35
CA GLY A 14 -6.57 -24.98 -25.05
C GLY A 14 -5.56 -24.12 -24.34
N GLY A 15 -5.00 -24.63 -23.26
CA GLY A 15 -3.83 -24.08 -22.61
C GLY A 15 -3.50 -24.92 -21.38
N VAL A 16 -2.26 -25.38 -21.28
CA VAL A 16 -1.74 -26.01 -20.06
C VAL A 16 -2.06 -25.05 -18.93
N GLY A 17 -3.13 -25.31 -18.18
CA GLY A 17 -3.63 -24.44 -17.13
C GLY A 17 -2.60 -24.36 -16.02
N HIS A 18 -1.81 -23.30 -16.00
CA HIS A 18 -0.97 -23.00 -14.85
C HIS A 18 -1.91 -22.74 -13.67
N SER A 19 -2.04 -23.69 -12.77
CA SER A 19 -2.76 -23.46 -11.52
C SER A 19 -2.04 -22.40 -10.72
N VAL A 20 -2.80 -21.48 -10.09
CA VAL A 20 -2.23 -20.49 -9.17
C VAL A 20 -1.41 -21.20 -8.10
N GLY A 21 -0.17 -20.79 -7.94
CA GLY A 21 0.78 -21.35 -6.97
C GLY A 21 0.95 -20.47 -5.73
N LEU A 22 0.58 -19.18 -5.84
CA LEU A 22 0.65 -18.19 -4.74
C LEU A 22 -0.37 -17.10 -5.01
N VAL A 23 -1.11 -16.69 -3.99
CA VAL A 23 -1.93 -15.46 -4.00
C VAL A 23 -1.30 -14.46 -3.06
N ALA A 24 -1.03 -13.26 -3.55
CA ALA A 24 -0.46 -12.18 -2.77
C ALA A 24 -1.39 -10.96 -2.77
N PHE A 25 -1.54 -10.32 -1.64
CA PHE A 25 -2.29 -9.08 -1.48
C PHE A 25 -1.35 -7.97 -1.05
N ASP A 26 -1.47 -6.82 -1.68
CA ASP A 26 -0.97 -5.58 -1.11
C ASP A 26 -1.79 -5.23 0.15
N ALA A 27 -1.24 -4.37 1.02
CA ALA A 27 -1.86 -4.04 2.28
C ALA A 27 -2.50 -2.65 2.29
N ASP A 28 -1.68 -1.59 2.26
CA ASP A 28 -2.12 -0.21 2.39
C ASP A 28 -2.95 0.21 1.16
N ASP A 29 -4.15 0.75 1.40
CA ASP A 29 -5.12 1.14 0.37
C ASP A 29 -5.68 0.00 -0.50
N THR A 30 -5.37 -1.26 -0.10
CA THR A 30 -5.93 -2.48 -0.66
C THR A 30 -6.76 -3.23 0.37
N LEU A 31 -6.23 -3.44 1.58
CA LEU A 31 -6.93 -4.10 2.68
C LEU A 31 -7.57 -3.11 3.66
N TRP A 32 -6.96 -1.98 3.89
CA TRP A 32 -7.40 -0.89 4.77
C TRP A 32 -6.99 0.47 4.21
N ASP A 33 -7.69 1.53 4.63
CA ASP A 33 -7.33 2.90 4.29
C ASP A 33 -6.04 3.33 5.02
N CYS A 34 -5.04 3.70 4.25
CA CYS A 34 -3.80 4.29 4.72
C CYS A 34 -3.66 5.74 4.22
N GLN A 35 -3.89 5.98 2.93
CA GLN A 35 -3.74 7.29 2.30
C GLN A 35 -4.62 8.36 2.94
N GLY A 36 -5.87 8.02 3.31
CA GLY A 36 -6.76 8.95 4.00
C GLY A 36 -6.19 9.45 5.33
N ALA A 37 -5.55 8.57 6.11
CA ALA A 37 -4.90 8.94 7.35
C ALA A 37 -3.67 9.85 7.13
N PHE A 38 -2.86 9.56 6.12
CA PHE A 38 -1.73 10.44 5.74
C PHE A 38 -2.21 11.80 5.30
N CYS A 39 -3.24 11.90 4.46
CA CYS A 39 -3.84 13.18 4.05
C CYS A 39 -4.37 13.98 5.26
N ALA A 40 -5.01 13.32 6.22
CA ALA A 40 -5.48 14.00 7.44
C ALA A 40 -4.32 14.57 8.26
N VAL A 41 -3.22 13.85 8.36
CA VAL A 41 -2.00 14.33 9.04
C VAL A 41 -1.32 15.46 8.28
N GLU A 42 -1.27 15.40 6.94
CA GLU A 42 -0.77 16.49 6.08
C GLU A 42 -1.56 17.79 6.32
N HIS A 43 -2.90 17.71 6.37
CA HIS A 43 -3.74 18.88 6.65
C HIS A 43 -3.50 19.43 8.07
N ALA A 44 -3.43 18.56 9.07
CA ALA A 44 -3.16 18.98 10.45
C ALA A 44 -1.76 19.62 10.60
N LEU A 45 -0.76 19.12 9.86
CA LEU A 45 0.56 19.76 9.81
C LEU A 45 0.50 21.14 9.17
N ALA A 46 -0.26 21.29 8.07
CA ALA A 46 -0.43 22.57 7.40
C ALA A 46 -1.13 23.58 8.31
N GLU A 47 -2.15 23.17 9.06
CA GLU A 47 -2.80 24.00 10.07
C GLU A 47 -1.83 24.43 11.20
N LEU A 48 -1.06 23.49 11.74
CA LEU A 48 -0.08 23.73 12.79
C LEU A 48 0.98 24.75 12.35
N LEU A 49 1.45 24.65 11.12
CA LEU A 49 2.51 25.51 10.59
C LEU A 49 1.99 26.77 9.87
N SER A 50 0.69 27.03 9.88
CA SER A 50 0.06 28.20 9.24
C SER A 50 0.64 29.57 9.70
N PRO A 51 1.20 29.76 10.92
CA PRO A 51 1.88 30.99 11.29
C PRO A 51 3.17 31.26 10.50
N TYR A 52 3.72 30.27 9.81
CA TYR A 52 5.02 30.36 9.13
C TYR A 52 4.92 30.41 7.61
N ALA A 53 3.90 29.79 7.01
CA ALA A 53 3.67 29.76 5.57
C ALA A 53 2.25 29.32 5.21
N GLU A 54 1.86 29.54 3.95
CA GLU A 54 0.60 29.07 3.38
C GLU A 54 0.59 27.53 3.24
N ALA A 55 -0.60 26.92 3.33
CA ALA A 55 -0.77 25.48 3.32
C ALA A 55 -0.11 24.78 2.11
N ASP A 56 -0.27 25.35 0.90
CA ASP A 56 0.32 24.79 -0.32
C ASP A 56 1.86 24.80 -0.28
N GLU A 57 2.46 25.82 0.32
CA GLU A 57 3.91 25.89 0.51
C GLU A 57 4.38 24.81 1.49
N ILE A 58 3.70 24.65 2.61
CA ILE A 58 4.02 23.65 3.63
C ILE A 58 3.98 22.24 3.02
N LEU A 59 2.90 21.92 2.32
CA LEU A 59 2.73 20.59 1.69
C LEU A 59 3.75 20.35 0.58
N ARG A 60 4.11 21.37 -0.19
CA ARG A 60 5.14 21.30 -1.21
C ARG A 60 6.53 21.05 -0.60
N VAL A 61 6.86 21.72 0.50
CA VAL A 61 8.12 21.51 1.23
C VAL A 61 8.16 20.12 1.83
N LEU A 62 7.06 19.65 2.45
CA LEU A 62 6.96 18.29 2.98
C LEU A 62 7.20 17.24 1.89
N ALA A 63 6.49 17.34 0.76
CA ALA A 63 6.66 16.39 -0.35
C ALA A 63 8.09 16.39 -0.94
N ALA A 64 8.75 17.56 -0.99
CA ALA A 64 10.14 17.66 -1.42
C ALA A 64 11.10 17.01 -0.41
N THR A 65 10.81 17.17 0.88
CA THR A 65 11.59 16.57 1.98
C THR A 65 11.45 15.06 1.98
N GLU A 66 10.24 14.52 1.84
CA GLU A 66 10.02 13.08 1.73
C GLU A 66 10.80 12.46 0.55
N ARG A 67 10.70 13.07 -0.66
CA ARG A 67 11.44 12.58 -1.83
C ARG A 67 12.95 12.56 -1.60
N ARG A 68 13.49 13.56 -0.91
CA ARG A 68 14.93 13.61 -0.56
C ARG A 68 15.31 12.54 0.45
N ASN A 69 14.44 12.29 1.44
CA ASN A 69 14.71 11.35 2.53
C ASN A 69 14.47 9.89 2.14
N MET A 70 13.56 9.62 1.20
CA MET A 70 13.14 8.28 0.82
C MET A 70 14.26 7.28 0.53
N PRO A 71 15.38 7.65 -0.16
CA PRO A 71 16.49 6.73 -0.38
C PRO A 71 17.21 6.30 0.91
N LEU A 72 17.09 7.08 2.00
CA LEU A 72 17.74 6.80 3.29
C LEU A 72 16.78 6.15 4.29
N THR A 73 15.52 6.57 4.29
CA THR A 73 14.55 6.23 5.34
C THR A 73 13.53 5.19 4.91
N GLY A 74 13.41 4.93 3.60
CA GLY A 74 12.35 4.08 3.06
C GLY A 74 10.95 4.69 3.21
N TYR A 75 9.94 3.82 3.14
CA TYR A 75 8.52 4.14 3.32
C TYR A 75 8.08 3.93 4.78
N GLY A 76 6.98 4.57 5.17
CA GLY A 76 6.28 4.31 6.42
C GLY A 76 6.14 5.52 7.35
N ALA A 77 5.38 5.34 8.41
CA ALA A 77 5.00 6.41 9.33
C ALA A 77 6.19 7.09 10.03
N LYS A 78 7.26 6.35 10.35
CA LYS A 78 8.47 6.91 10.97
C LYS A 78 9.25 7.78 10.01
N ALA A 79 9.46 7.32 8.77
CA ALA A 79 10.12 8.06 7.71
C ALA A 79 9.36 9.37 7.40
N PHE A 80 8.04 9.28 7.34
CA PHE A 80 7.16 10.43 7.15
C PHE A 80 7.25 11.41 8.34
N THR A 81 7.26 10.90 9.59
CA THR A 81 7.41 11.73 10.78
C THR A 81 8.72 12.53 10.79
N LEU A 82 9.82 11.89 10.40
CA LEU A 82 11.11 12.56 10.26
C LEU A 82 11.02 13.68 9.21
N SER A 83 10.39 13.42 8.08
CA SER A 83 10.20 14.41 7.01
C SER A 83 9.29 15.56 7.44
N MET A 84 8.26 15.30 8.27
CA MET A 84 7.43 16.36 8.86
C MET A 84 8.23 17.27 9.79
N VAL A 85 9.10 16.70 10.65
CA VAL A 85 9.95 17.50 11.55
C VAL A 85 10.92 18.36 10.74
N GLU A 86 11.60 17.80 9.73
CA GLU A 86 12.49 18.58 8.86
C GLU A 86 11.75 19.68 8.09
N ALA A 87 10.55 19.37 7.57
CA ALA A 87 9.72 20.35 6.87
C ALA A 87 9.30 21.49 7.81
N ALA A 88 8.92 21.18 9.06
CA ALA A 88 8.56 22.18 10.06
C ALA A 88 9.72 23.12 10.37
N VAL A 89 10.91 22.59 10.58
CA VAL A 89 12.14 23.38 10.78
C VAL A 89 12.43 24.25 9.55
N GLY A 90 12.34 23.68 8.35
CA GLY A 90 12.62 24.38 7.09
C GLY A 90 11.65 25.52 6.82
N VAL A 91 10.34 25.27 6.89
CA VAL A 91 9.27 26.25 6.65
C VAL A 91 9.35 27.41 7.67
N SER A 92 9.57 27.08 8.94
CA SER A 92 9.69 28.08 10.00
C SER A 92 11.02 28.83 10.01
N ARG A 93 12.00 28.41 9.18
CA ARG A 93 13.38 28.90 9.21
C ARG A 93 14.01 28.76 10.59
N GLY A 94 13.78 27.63 11.25
CA GLY A 94 14.27 27.32 12.59
C GLY A 94 13.54 28.02 13.74
N ARG A 95 12.41 28.69 13.49
CA ARG A 95 11.62 29.38 14.51
C ARG A 95 10.59 28.51 15.22
N VAL A 96 10.28 27.32 14.66
CA VAL A 96 9.38 26.35 15.28
C VAL A 96 9.90 25.96 16.67
N GLY A 97 9.03 26.01 17.67
CA GLY A 97 9.38 25.71 19.05
C GLY A 97 9.21 24.25 19.44
N GLY A 98 9.63 23.91 20.65
CA GLY A 98 9.51 22.54 21.17
C GLY A 98 8.07 22.04 21.29
N GLU A 99 7.12 22.94 21.55
CA GLU A 99 5.69 22.60 21.65
C GLU A 99 5.14 22.16 20.28
N GLU A 100 5.39 22.91 19.22
CA GLU A 100 4.97 22.58 17.86
C GLU A 100 5.65 21.32 17.35
N ILE A 101 6.95 21.12 17.64
CA ILE A 101 7.65 19.86 17.33
C ILE A 101 7.02 18.69 18.09
N GLY A 102 6.62 18.90 19.35
CA GLY A 102 5.85 17.92 20.11
C GLY A 102 4.55 17.52 19.44
N GLU A 103 3.84 18.49 18.82
CA GLU A 103 2.61 18.22 18.05
C GLU A 103 2.91 17.45 16.76
N VAL A 104 3.95 17.82 16.02
CA VAL A 104 4.40 17.07 14.83
C VAL A 104 4.67 15.60 15.18
N LEU A 105 5.35 15.34 16.31
CA LEU A 105 5.60 13.98 16.78
C LEU A 105 4.30 13.24 17.16
N ARG A 106 3.30 13.95 17.75
CA ARG A 106 1.98 13.36 18.02
C ARG A 106 1.24 12.99 16.74
N LEU A 107 1.29 13.83 15.71
CA LEU A 107 0.74 13.52 14.39
C LEU A 107 1.37 12.24 13.80
N GLY A 108 2.70 12.13 13.86
CA GLY A 108 3.40 10.92 13.42
C GLY A 108 3.01 9.67 14.18
N ARG A 109 2.80 9.75 15.51
CA ARG A 109 2.34 8.63 16.33
C ARG A 109 0.95 8.14 15.91
N ARG A 110 0.03 9.05 15.54
CA ARG A 110 -1.30 8.66 15.03
C ARG A 110 -1.21 7.74 13.82
N LEU A 111 -0.24 7.97 12.93
CA LEU A 111 0.01 7.08 11.78
C LEU A 111 0.55 5.72 12.22
N MET A 112 1.44 5.67 13.21
CA MET A 112 1.98 4.41 13.75
C MET A 112 0.91 3.59 14.48
N GLU A 113 -0.11 4.25 15.02
CA GLU A 113 -1.24 3.66 15.75
C GLU A 113 -2.49 3.49 14.88
N LEU A 114 -2.36 3.63 13.55
CA LEU A 114 -3.46 3.50 12.62
C LEU A 114 -4.26 2.23 12.90
N PRO A 115 -5.60 2.29 13.07
CA PRO A 115 -6.44 1.14 13.39
C PRO A 115 -6.40 0.04 12.33
N ALA A 116 -6.07 0.41 11.08
CA ALA A 116 -6.07 -0.48 9.92
C ALA A 116 -7.42 -1.19 9.74
N THR A 117 -8.52 -0.44 9.90
CA THR A 117 -9.87 -0.97 9.73
C THR A 117 -10.05 -1.49 8.30
N PRO A 118 -10.45 -2.76 8.13
CA PRO A 118 -10.61 -3.34 6.80
C PRO A 118 -11.58 -2.56 5.93
N LEU A 119 -11.25 -2.37 4.66
CA LEU A 119 -12.14 -1.76 3.68
C LEU A 119 -13.39 -2.63 3.46
N PRO A 120 -14.52 -2.02 3.06
CA PRO A 120 -15.75 -2.76 2.79
C PRO A 120 -15.54 -3.92 1.81
N GLY A 121 -15.98 -5.11 2.17
CA GLY A 121 -15.89 -6.30 1.32
C GLY A 121 -14.58 -7.10 1.43
N VAL A 122 -13.53 -6.55 2.04
CA VAL A 122 -12.22 -7.22 2.16
C VAL A 122 -12.34 -8.56 2.87
N GLU A 123 -12.94 -8.59 4.05
CA GLU A 123 -13.07 -9.83 4.82
C GLU A 123 -13.88 -10.90 4.09
N ALA A 124 -14.99 -10.51 3.45
CA ALA A 124 -15.80 -11.43 2.66
C ALA A 124 -15.03 -12.00 1.45
N THR A 125 -14.22 -11.15 0.81
CA THR A 125 -13.36 -11.55 -0.31
C THR A 125 -12.28 -12.54 0.16
N LEU A 126 -11.58 -12.24 1.26
CA LEU A 126 -10.53 -13.12 1.81
C LEU A 126 -11.10 -14.47 2.21
N ARG A 127 -12.28 -14.51 2.85
CA ARG A 127 -12.98 -15.75 3.15
C ARG A 127 -13.21 -16.56 1.87
N ARG A 128 -13.74 -15.92 0.83
CA ARG A 128 -13.99 -16.59 -0.43
C ARG A 128 -12.73 -17.09 -1.12
N VAL A 129 -11.64 -16.31 -1.07
CA VAL A 129 -10.33 -16.74 -1.59
C VAL A 129 -9.88 -18.01 -0.86
N ARG A 130 -9.93 -18.06 0.47
CA ARG A 130 -9.53 -19.22 1.26
C ARG A 130 -10.39 -20.47 1.00
N GLU A 131 -11.63 -20.31 0.56
CA GLU A 131 -12.51 -21.42 0.19
C GLU A 131 -12.14 -22.04 -1.19
N VAL A 132 -11.57 -21.25 -2.10
CA VAL A 132 -11.38 -21.66 -3.50
C VAL A 132 -9.93 -21.95 -3.86
N VAL A 133 -8.94 -21.46 -3.08
CA VAL A 133 -7.53 -21.71 -3.36
C VAL A 133 -6.93 -22.67 -2.35
N SER A 134 -6.06 -23.56 -2.80
CA SER A 134 -5.28 -24.49 -1.97
C SER A 134 -3.81 -24.06 -1.81
N CYS A 135 -3.39 -22.99 -2.52
CA CYS A 135 -2.04 -22.44 -2.42
C CYS A 135 -1.92 -21.42 -1.26
N PRO A 136 -0.70 -21.07 -0.86
CA PRO A 136 -0.50 -20.01 0.13
C PRO A 136 -1.14 -18.69 -0.27
N VAL A 137 -1.68 -17.97 0.71
CA VAL A 137 -2.24 -16.62 0.59
C VAL A 137 -1.46 -15.71 1.52
N VAL A 138 -0.75 -14.72 0.98
CA VAL A 138 0.18 -13.89 1.74
C VAL A 138 -0.11 -12.40 1.56
N VAL A 139 0.32 -11.60 2.52
CA VAL A 139 0.46 -10.16 2.29
C VAL A 139 1.85 -9.88 1.73
N PHE A 140 1.92 -9.07 0.69
CA PHE A 140 3.16 -8.59 0.11
C PHE A 140 3.11 -7.07 -0.01
N THR A 141 3.80 -6.37 0.88
CA THR A 141 3.66 -4.93 1.09
C THR A 141 5.01 -4.22 1.20
N LYS A 142 5.01 -2.92 0.88
CA LYS A 142 6.16 -2.05 1.11
C LYS A 142 6.09 -1.45 2.50
N GLY A 143 7.25 -1.16 3.08
CA GLY A 143 7.35 -0.41 4.32
C GLY A 143 8.16 -1.11 5.39
N GLU A 144 8.06 -0.59 6.61
CA GLU A 144 8.76 -1.16 7.75
C GLU A 144 8.01 -2.40 8.29
N LEU A 145 8.74 -3.49 8.53
CA LEU A 145 8.18 -4.75 9.02
C LEU A 145 7.28 -4.54 10.26
N ARG A 146 7.77 -3.81 11.26
CA ARG A 146 7.05 -3.61 12.52
C ARG A 146 5.75 -2.81 12.35
N ASP A 147 5.73 -1.86 11.42
CA ASP A 147 4.54 -1.07 11.10
C ASP A 147 3.48 -1.96 10.42
N GLN A 148 3.90 -2.71 9.40
CA GLN A 148 3.00 -3.58 8.64
C GLN A 148 2.46 -4.73 9.50
N GLU A 149 3.29 -5.36 10.33
CA GLU A 149 2.88 -6.37 11.30
C GLU A 149 1.86 -5.80 12.30
N GLY A 150 2.13 -4.60 12.83
CA GLY A 150 1.21 -3.92 13.75
C GLY A 150 -0.14 -3.60 13.12
N LYS A 151 -0.18 -3.12 11.88
CA LYS A 151 -1.42 -2.90 11.12
C LYS A 151 -2.17 -4.21 10.89
N MET A 152 -1.47 -5.26 10.49
CA MET A 152 -2.04 -6.59 10.28
C MET A 152 -2.72 -7.12 11.55
N ASP A 153 -2.08 -6.95 12.71
CA ASP A 153 -2.66 -7.39 13.99
C ASP A 153 -3.90 -6.57 14.36
N ARG A 154 -3.82 -5.24 14.24
CA ARG A 154 -4.95 -4.34 14.55
C ARG A 154 -6.13 -4.53 13.60
N SER A 155 -5.88 -4.87 12.33
CA SER A 155 -6.94 -5.11 11.34
C SER A 155 -7.79 -6.35 11.64
N GLY A 156 -7.26 -7.31 12.41
CA GLY A 156 -7.90 -8.62 12.64
C GLY A 156 -7.90 -9.55 11.43
N LEU A 157 -7.19 -9.16 10.33
CA LEU A 157 -7.14 -9.93 9.09
C LEU A 157 -6.09 -11.03 9.09
N ARG A 158 -5.17 -11.07 10.05
CA ARG A 158 -4.04 -12.04 10.10
C ARG A 158 -4.48 -13.48 9.88
N ARG A 159 -5.63 -13.88 10.41
CA ARG A 159 -6.18 -15.25 10.28
C ARG A 159 -6.43 -15.70 8.84
N TRP A 160 -6.48 -14.77 7.89
CA TRP A 160 -6.71 -15.05 6.48
C TRP A 160 -5.43 -15.24 5.67
N PHE A 161 -4.27 -14.96 6.26
CA PHE A 161 -2.99 -14.99 5.59
C PHE A 161 -2.05 -16.01 6.23
N ASP A 162 -1.26 -16.67 5.39
CA ASP A 162 -0.24 -17.62 5.85
C ASP A 162 1.04 -16.87 6.26
N ASP A 163 1.28 -15.67 5.70
CA ASP A 163 2.46 -14.86 6.00
C ASP A 163 2.27 -13.39 5.67
N VAL A 164 3.13 -12.52 6.24
CA VAL A 164 3.27 -11.10 5.90
C VAL A 164 4.71 -10.85 5.46
N VAL A 165 4.88 -10.50 4.20
CA VAL A 165 6.19 -10.24 3.60
C VAL A 165 6.33 -8.77 3.29
N THR A 166 7.28 -8.11 3.95
CA THR A 166 7.60 -6.71 3.72
C THR A 166 8.85 -6.56 2.87
N VAL A 167 8.85 -5.56 1.99
CA VAL A 167 9.99 -5.23 1.14
C VAL A 167 10.18 -3.71 1.09
N ASP A 168 11.39 -3.27 0.77
CA ASP A 168 11.68 -1.85 0.57
C ASP A 168 10.99 -1.32 -0.69
N ASP A 169 10.97 -2.11 -1.77
CA ASP A 169 10.23 -1.80 -2.99
C ASP A 169 9.75 -3.07 -3.71
N LYS A 170 8.63 -2.96 -4.44
CA LYS A 170 8.04 -4.04 -5.24
C LYS A 170 8.60 -3.99 -6.66
N THR A 171 9.76 -4.60 -6.84
CA THR A 171 10.46 -4.72 -8.12
C THR A 171 10.24 -6.10 -8.74
N ASP A 172 10.64 -6.26 -10.01
CA ASP A 172 10.62 -7.58 -10.67
C ASP A 172 11.41 -8.62 -9.87
N GLU A 173 12.53 -8.21 -9.26
CA GLU A 173 13.34 -9.09 -8.43
C GLU A 173 12.64 -9.46 -7.12
N SER A 174 12.02 -8.50 -6.42
CA SER A 174 11.31 -8.80 -5.18
C SER A 174 10.13 -9.78 -5.40
N TYR A 175 9.46 -9.73 -6.56
CA TYR A 175 8.45 -10.72 -6.93
C TYR A 175 9.05 -12.11 -7.21
N ARG A 176 10.21 -12.19 -7.87
CA ARG A 176 10.91 -13.47 -8.05
C ARG A 176 11.31 -14.08 -6.70
N GLN A 177 11.85 -13.28 -5.80
CA GLN A 177 12.23 -13.73 -4.45
C GLN A 177 11.01 -14.16 -3.62
N LEU A 178 9.90 -13.42 -3.72
CA LEU A 178 8.65 -13.84 -3.12
C LEU A 178 8.23 -15.23 -3.61
N CYS A 179 8.19 -15.43 -4.92
CA CYS A 179 7.77 -16.70 -5.48
C CYS A 179 8.72 -17.85 -5.12
N LEU A 180 10.03 -17.63 -5.12
CA LEU A 180 11.03 -18.61 -4.68
C LEU A 180 10.80 -19.07 -3.24
N ARG A 181 10.46 -18.15 -2.33
CA ARG A 181 10.15 -18.46 -0.92
C ARG A 181 9.02 -19.47 -0.79
N TYR A 182 8.07 -19.47 -1.73
CA TYR A 182 6.91 -20.38 -1.72
C TYR A 182 7.02 -21.50 -2.77
N ALA A 183 8.23 -21.80 -3.25
CA ALA A 183 8.51 -22.86 -4.23
C ALA A 183 7.63 -22.77 -5.48
N THR A 184 7.41 -21.54 -5.98
CA THR A 184 6.62 -21.26 -7.19
C THR A 184 7.34 -20.26 -8.10
N THR A 185 6.70 -19.85 -9.19
CA THR A 185 7.22 -18.90 -10.18
C THR A 185 6.23 -17.76 -10.41
N VAL A 186 6.68 -16.62 -10.96
CA VAL A 186 5.82 -15.43 -11.11
C VAL A 186 4.65 -15.67 -12.07
N ASP A 187 4.81 -16.52 -13.08
CA ASP A 187 3.73 -16.92 -13.99
C ASP A 187 2.61 -17.72 -13.30
N ARG A 188 2.82 -18.14 -12.05
CA ARG A 188 1.83 -18.80 -11.19
C ARG A 188 1.41 -17.94 -10.00
N LEU A 189 1.83 -16.67 -9.96
CA LEU A 189 1.43 -15.70 -8.95
C LEU A 189 0.14 -14.99 -9.37
N PHE A 190 -0.78 -14.83 -8.41
CA PHE A 190 -1.91 -13.91 -8.52
C PHE A 190 -1.75 -12.78 -7.50
N MET A 191 -1.49 -11.56 -7.97
CA MET A 191 -1.33 -10.38 -7.14
C MET A 191 -2.60 -9.54 -7.13
N VAL A 192 -3.00 -9.06 -5.95
CA VAL A 192 -4.12 -8.13 -5.76
C VAL A 192 -3.59 -6.85 -5.13
N GLY A 193 -3.82 -5.69 -5.75
CA GLY A 193 -3.32 -4.44 -5.22
C GLY A 193 -3.86 -3.20 -5.91
N ASN A 194 -3.58 -2.03 -5.33
CA ASN A 194 -4.08 -0.73 -5.77
C ASN A 194 -3.10 0.08 -6.62
N SER A 195 -1.86 -0.38 -6.76
CA SER A 195 -0.81 0.35 -7.48
C SER A 195 -0.45 -0.33 -8.80
N PHE A 196 -0.75 0.33 -9.94
CA PHE A 196 -0.30 -0.17 -11.24
C PHE A 196 1.21 -0.39 -11.28
N ARG A 197 1.96 0.59 -10.80
CA ARG A 197 3.43 0.57 -10.83
C ARG A 197 4.02 -0.52 -9.95
N SER A 198 3.45 -0.73 -8.76
CA SER A 198 4.03 -1.62 -7.76
C SER A 198 3.42 -3.02 -7.79
N ASP A 199 2.10 -3.15 -8.03
CA ASP A 199 1.38 -4.42 -7.86
C ASP A 199 1.03 -5.09 -9.19
N ILE A 200 0.74 -4.30 -10.22
CA ILE A 200 0.16 -4.85 -11.45
C ILE A 200 1.23 -5.05 -12.52
N ASP A 201 1.91 -3.98 -12.95
CA ASP A 201 2.87 -4.03 -14.06
C ASP A 201 4.03 -5.03 -13.84
N PRO A 202 4.68 -5.10 -12.66
CA PRO A 202 5.79 -6.02 -12.46
C PRO A 202 5.38 -7.48 -12.57
N VAL A 203 4.16 -7.81 -12.14
CA VAL A 203 3.64 -9.18 -12.19
C VAL A 203 3.24 -9.56 -13.62
N LEU A 204 2.49 -8.68 -14.31
CA LEU A 204 2.06 -8.92 -15.68
C LEU A 204 3.24 -9.06 -16.65
N ARG A 205 4.29 -8.22 -16.51
CA ARG A 205 5.51 -8.31 -17.34
C ARG A 205 6.22 -9.65 -17.21
N GLN A 206 6.07 -10.32 -16.09
CA GLN A 206 6.68 -11.64 -15.81
C GLN A 206 5.73 -12.82 -16.07
N GLY A 207 4.57 -12.56 -16.68
CA GLY A 207 3.59 -13.60 -17.09
C GLY A 207 2.62 -14.02 -15.99
N GLY A 208 2.64 -13.38 -14.81
CA GLY A 208 1.70 -13.64 -13.73
C GLY A 208 0.33 -12.99 -13.95
N TRP A 209 -0.55 -13.16 -12.99
CA TRP A 209 -1.89 -12.54 -13.00
C TRP A 209 -2.01 -11.48 -11.93
N ALA A 210 -2.76 -10.42 -12.23
CA ALA A 210 -3.00 -9.36 -11.27
C ALA A 210 -4.44 -8.86 -11.32
N ALA A 211 -4.98 -8.51 -10.16
CA ALA A 211 -6.25 -7.81 -9.99
C ALA A 211 -6.00 -6.42 -9.44
N TYR A 212 -6.39 -5.41 -10.21
CA TYR A 212 -6.32 -4.02 -9.76
C TYR A 212 -7.53 -3.68 -8.91
N VAL A 213 -7.29 -3.19 -7.71
CA VAL A 213 -8.31 -2.67 -6.79
C VAL A 213 -8.20 -1.15 -6.79
N PRO A 214 -9.10 -0.42 -7.49
CA PRO A 214 -9.02 1.03 -7.52
C PRO A 214 -9.29 1.60 -6.13
N TYR A 215 -8.36 2.43 -5.65
CA TYR A 215 -8.53 3.18 -4.43
C TYR A 215 -8.93 4.63 -4.78
N HIS A 216 -10.05 5.09 -4.23
CA HIS A 216 -10.73 6.32 -4.70
C HIS A 216 -10.22 7.62 -4.07
N THR A 217 -9.28 7.59 -3.14
CA THR A 217 -8.66 8.83 -2.68
C THR A 217 -7.69 9.32 -3.76
N PRO A 218 -7.80 10.58 -4.25
CA PRO A 218 -6.89 11.07 -5.25
C PRO A 218 -5.47 11.03 -4.67
N VAL A 219 -4.70 10.04 -5.10
CA VAL A 219 -3.27 9.99 -4.85
C VAL A 219 -2.70 11.24 -5.49
N ARG A 220 -2.17 12.18 -4.68
CA ARG A 220 -1.27 13.19 -5.25
C ARG A 220 -0.13 12.41 -5.88
N ASP A 221 -0.12 12.36 -7.21
CA ASP A 221 0.97 11.74 -7.96
C ASP A 221 2.28 12.32 -7.44
N LYS A 222 2.99 11.55 -6.64
CA LYS A 222 4.38 11.85 -6.23
C LYS A 222 5.26 11.56 -7.46
N LYS A 223 5.10 12.45 -8.50
CA LYS A 223 5.95 12.45 -9.68
C LYS A 223 7.33 12.96 -9.33
#